data_700c6be446337c6c96f0ed7aa03f4c72
#
_entry.id   700c6be446337c6c96f0ed7aa03f4c72
#
_cell.length_a   1.000
_cell.length_b   1.000
_cell.length_c   1.000
_cell.angle_alpha   90.00
_cell.angle_beta   90.00
_cell.angle_gamma   90.00
#
_symmetry.space_group_name_H-M   'P 1'
#
loop_
_entity.id
_entity.type
_entity.pdbx_description
1 polymer ?
#
loop_
_entity_poly.entity_id
_entity_poly.type
_entity_poly.pdbx_seq_one_letter_code
_entity_poly.pdbx_strand_id
1 'polypeptide(L)'
;AEGFYSVHKDKSFFNELKINSRLDQIDNGALGLWIPSKDLIIIDYKVIDMGSPIFLDILRHEVIHVAQSCFGGSRKTFPKRIGLPLEFSRDINLNLSHKVYSTNSEEVIYIEREAFSYSKIDGAAMKLLNKFCK
;
A
#
# COMPACT_ATOMS: atom_id res chain seq x y z
N ALA A 1 7.66 -11.18 -8.93
CA ALA A 1 6.99 -12.41 -9.10
C ALA A 1 6.96 -13.29 -7.85
N GLU A 2 8.11 -13.69 -7.29
CA GLU A 2 8.10 -14.50 -6.07
C GLU A 2 7.47 -13.78 -4.89
N GLY A 3 7.78 -12.49 -4.73
CA GLY A 3 7.19 -11.67 -3.67
C GLY A 3 5.69 -11.56 -3.80
N PHE A 4 5.22 -11.38 -5.01
CA PHE A 4 3.79 -11.35 -5.30
C PHE A 4 3.15 -12.69 -4.94
N TYR A 5 3.81 -13.80 -5.27
CA TYR A 5 3.32 -15.13 -4.97
C TYR A 5 3.18 -15.37 -3.47
N SER A 6 4.15 -14.94 -2.68
CA SER A 6 4.10 -15.07 -1.22
C SER A 6 2.90 -14.35 -0.62
N VAL A 7 2.63 -13.14 -1.11
CA VAL A 7 1.50 -12.35 -0.64
C VAL A 7 0.19 -12.93 -1.13
N HIS A 8 0.22 -13.58 -2.27
CA HIS A 8 -0.97 -14.12 -2.94
C HIS A 8 -1.42 -15.47 -2.39
N LYS A 9 -0.79 -15.99 -1.36
CA LYS A 9 -1.17 -17.30 -0.80
C LYS A 9 -2.58 -17.33 -0.25
N ASP A 10 -3.10 -16.20 0.21
CA ASP A 10 -4.48 -16.11 0.67
C ASP A 10 -5.39 -15.85 -0.54
N LYS A 11 -5.72 -16.92 -1.25
CA LYS A 11 -6.48 -16.83 -2.49
C LYS A 11 -7.88 -16.23 -2.32
N SER A 12 -8.50 -16.45 -1.18
CA SER A 12 -9.86 -15.95 -0.96
C SER A 12 -9.91 -14.44 -1.00
N PHE A 13 -8.82 -13.80 -0.63
CA PHE A 13 -8.71 -12.35 -0.61
C PHE A 13 -8.25 -11.79 -1.95
N PHE A 14 -7.11 -12.29 -2.45
CA PHE A 14 -6.48 -11.70 -3.64
C PHE A 14 -7.25 -11.98 -4.92
N ASN A 15 -8.09 -13.00 -4.97
CA ASN A 15 -8.95 -13.22 -6.12
C ASN A 15 -9.95 -12.08 -6.34
N GLU A 16 -10.26 -11.33 -5.29
CA GLU A 16 -11.18 -10.21 -5.36
C GLU A 16 -10.48 -8.87 -5.60
N LEU A 17 -9.18 -8.79 -5.37
CA LEU A 17 -8.42 -7.57 -5.62
C LEU A 17 -7.97 -7.50 -7.08
N LYS A 18 -8.13 -6.33 -7.66
CA LYS A 18 -7.64 -6.06 -9.01
C LYS A 18 -6.27 -5.42 -8.89
N ILE A 19 -5.26 -6.11 -9.40
CA ILE A 19 -3.90 -5.59 -9.41
C ILE A 19 -3.50 -5.40 -10.87
N ASN A 20 -3.09 -4.20 -11.20
CA ASN A 20 -2.72 -3.85 -12.56
C ASN A 20 -1.39 -3.11 -12.57
N SER A 21 -0.64 -3.28 -13.65
CA SER A 21 0.62 -2.60 -13.84
C SER A 21 0.50 -1.72 -15.09
N ARG A 22 0.24 -0.43 -14.87
CA ARG A 22 0.01 0.53 -15.94
C ARG A 22 0.77 1.82 -15.67
N LEU A 23 1.71 2.11 -16.53
CA LEU A 23 2.54 3.30 -16.38
C LEU A 23 1.75 4.61 -16.52
N ASP A 24 0.78 4.60 -17.41
CA ASP A 24 0.02 5.80 -17.74
C ASP A 24 -1.02 6.20 -16.68
N GLN A 25 -1.24 5.39 -15.66
CA GLN A 25 -2.21 5.67 -14.61
C GLN A 25 -1.60 6.19 -13.32
N ILE A 26 -0.28 6.20 -13.24
CA ILE A 26 0.44 6.71 -12.08
C ILE A 26 1.38 7.81 -12.55
N ASP A 27 1.06 9.03 -12.20
CA ASP A 27 1.93 10.17 -12.41
C ASP A 27 2.44 10.67 -11.06
N ASN A 28 3.07 11.82 -11.02
CA ASN A 28 3.57 12.45 -9.80
C ASN A 28 4.69 11.68 -9.08
N GLY A 29 5.29 10.68 -9.72
CA GLY A 29 6.40 9.93 -9.14
C GLY A 29 6.01 8.84 -8.15
N ALA A 30 4.73 8.58 -7.94
CA ALA A 30 4.29 7.48 -7.11
C ALA A 30 4.57 6.14 -7.82
N LEU A 31 4.98 5.12 -7.06
CA LEU A 31 5.29 3.81 -7.61
C LEU A 31 4.13 2.84 -7.48
N GLY A 32 3.18 3.11 -6.60
CA GLY A 32 1.98 2.32 -6.43
C GLY A 32 0.82 3.19 -5.99
N LEU A 33 -0.39 2.68 -6.18
CA LEU A 33 -1.61 3.42 -5.84
C LEU A 33 -2.74 2.45 -5.53
N TRP A 34 -3.44 2.70 -4.43
CA TRP A 34 -4.69 2.02 -4.10
C TRP A 34 -5.88 2.93 -4.43
N ILE A 35 -6.82 2.41 -5.23
CA ILE A 35 -8.02 3.14 -5.64
C ILE A 35 -9.24 2.40 -5.08
N PRO A 36 -9.77 2.83 -3.92
CA PRO A 36 -10.88 2.14 -3.28
C PRO A 36 -12.14 2.05 -4.14
N SER A 37 -12.49 3.11 -4.84
CA SER A 37 -13.69 3.15 -5.67
C SER A 37 -13.68 2.11 -6.77
N LYS A 38 -12.50 1.68 -7.20
CA LYS A 38 -12.33 0.67 -8.26
C LYS A 38 -11.89 -0.68 -7.72
N ASP A 39 -11.65 -0.78 -6.41
CA ASP A 39 -11.11 -1.99 -5.78
C ASP A 39 -9.84 -2.45 -6.49
N LEU A 40 -8.93 -1.52 -6.74
CA LEU A 40 -7.81 -1.70 -7.66
C LEU A 40 -6.50 -1.19 -7.06
N ILE A 41 -5.47 -2.04 -7.08
CA ILE A 41 -4.09 -1.62 -6.85
C ILE A 41 -3.40 -1.47 -8.20
N ILE A 42 -2.79 -0.31 -8.41
CA ILE A 42 -1.98 -0.05 -9.61
C ILE A 42 -0.53 0.05 -9.17
N ILE A 43 0.36 -0.63 -9.89
CA ILE A 43 1.80 -0.56 -9.65
C ILE A 43 2.45 -0.08 -10.93
N ASP A 44 3.32 0.94 -10.81
CA ASP A 44 4.04 1.48 -11.95
C ASP A 44 4.84 0.38 -12.65
N TYR A 45 4.74 0.32 -13.94
CA TYR A 45 5.38 -0.72 -14.75
C TYR A 45 6.88 -0.81 -14.50
N LYS A 46 7.56 0.31 -14.28
CA LYS A 46 9.00 0.33 -14.04
C LYS A 46 9.42 -0.41 -12.76
N VAL A 47 8.51 -0.62 -11.82
CA VAL A 47 8.79 -1.36 -10.59
C VAL A 47 9.17 -2.81 -10.89
N ILE A 48 8.64 -3.37 -11.97
CA ILE A 48 8.97 -4.73 -12.39
C ILE A 48 10.47 -4.88 -12.65
N ASP A 49 11.08 -3.85 -13.26
CA ASP A 49 12.51 -3.85 -13.56
C ASP A 49 13.38 -3.57 -12.34
N MET A 50 12.81 -3.09 -11.25
CA MET A 50 13.54 -2.80 -10.01
C MET A 50 13.81 -4.05 -9.16
N GLY A 51 13.15 -5.17 -9.49
CA GLY A 51 13.34 -6.43 -8.79
C GLY A 51 12.27 -6.75 -7.77
N SER A 52 12.21 -8.02 -7.40
CA SER A 52 11.17 -8.56 -6.51
C SER A 52 11.11 -7.90 -5.13
N PRO A 53 12.23 -7.60 -4.46
CA PRO A 53 12.14 -6.96 -3.14
C PRO A 53 11.46 -5.60 -3.18
N ILE A 54 11.73 -4.80 -4.20
CA ILE A 54 11.10 -3.46 -4.34
C ILE A 54 9.64 -3.63 -4.70
N PHE A 55 9.34 -4.52 -5.62
CA PHE A 55 7.95 -4.83 -5.99
C PHE A 55 7.15 -5.24 -4.76
N LEU A 56 7.70 -6.11 -3.92
CA LEU A 56 7.02 -6.60 -2.74
C LEU A 56 6.79 -5.48 -1.71
N ASP A 57 7.79 -4.63 -1.50
CA ASP A 57 7.64 -3.49 -0.59
C ASP A 57 6.50 -2.58 -1.03
N ILE A 58 6.43 -2.28 -2.31
CA ILE A 58 5.39 -1.41 -2.86
C ILE A 58 4.02 -2.08 -2.76
N LEU A 59 3.94 -3.36 -3.11
CA LEU A 59 2.71 -4.10 -3.00
C LEU A 59 2.21 -4.15 -1.56
N ARG A 60 3.09 -4.42 -0.61
CA ARG A 60 2.76 -4.45 0.81
C ARG A 60 2.26 -3.09 1.30
N HIS A 61 2.88 -2.01 0.85
CA HIS A 61 2.44 -0.65 1.18
C HIS A 61 1.00 -0.43 0.72
N GLU A 62 0.68 -0.80 -0.52
CA GLU A 62 -0.67 -0.62 -1.05
C GLU A 62 -1.67 -1.57 -0.37
N VAL A 63 -1.26 -2.78 -0.03
CA VAL A 63 -2.10 -3.72 0.72
C VAL A 63 -2.45 -3.16 2.10
N ILE A 64 -1.53 -2.46 2.75
CA ILE A 64 -1.83 -1.80 4.03
C ILE A 64 -2.89 -0.71 3.82
N HIS A 65 -2.84 0.02 2.72
CA HIS A 65 -3.91 0.97 2.39
C HIS A 65 -5.26 0.27 2.22
N VAL A 66 -5.28 -0.94 1.66
CA VAL A 66 -6.52 -1.72 1.59
C VAL A 66 -7.04 -2.01 3.01
N ALA A 67 -6.16 -2.43 3.91
CA ALA A 67 -6.54 -2.68 5.30
C ALA A 67 -7.07 -1.40 5.99
N GLN A 68 -6.45 -0.26 5.72
CA GLN A 68 -6.90 1.02 6.22
C GLN A 68 -8.29 1.38 5.68
N SER A 69 -8.57 1.05 4.42
CA SER A 69 -9.92 1.22 3.85
C SER A 69 -10.93 0.35 4.58
N CYS A 70 -10.61 -0.92 4.78
CA CYS A 70 -11.49 -1.84 5.50
C CYS A 70 -11.74 -1.38 6.93
N PHE A 71 -10.71 -0.89 7.60
CA PHE A 71 -10.85 -0.32 8.94
C PHE A 71 -11.80 0.87 8.95
N GLY A 72 -11.78 1.68 7.90
CA GLY A 72 -12.67 2.83 7.73
C GLY A 72 -14.10 2.48 7.35
N GLY A 73 -14.39 1.21 7.04
CA GLY A 73 -15.73 0.76 6.67
C GLY A 73 -15.75 -0.40 5.71
N SER A 74 -15.06 -0.29 4.58
CA SER A 74 -14.98 -1.35 3.59
C SER A 74 -13.81 -1.06 2.63
N ARG A 75 -13.51 -2.01 1.75
CA ARG A 75 -12.48 -1.80 0.71
C ARG A 75 -12.80 -0.61 -0.20
N LYS A 76 -14.04 -0.19 -0.28
CA LYS A 76 -14.44 0.96 -1.11
C LYS A 76 -14.39 2.28 -0.37
N THR A 77 -14.10 2.26 0.90
CA THR A 77 -13.97 3.44 1.73
C THR A 77 -12.57 4.02 1.58
N PHE A 78 -12.43 5.34 1.64
CA PHE A 78 -11.11 5.97 1.65
C PHE A 78 -10.30 5.48 2.85
N PRO A 79 -9.00 5.23 2.71
CA PRO A 79 -8.17 4.75 3.82
C PRO A 79 -8.26 5.66 5.04
N LYS A 80 -8.34 5.03 6.20
CA LYS A 80 -8.39 5.70 7.49
C LYS A 80 -7.28 5.13 8.35
N ARG A 81 -6.58 6.00 9.09
CA ARG A 81 -5.52 5.54 9.98
C ARG A 81 -6.08 4.56 11.01
N ILE A 82 -5.37 3.45 11.20
CA ILE A 82 -5.78 2.41 12.15
C ILE A 82 -5.42 2.82 13.57
N GLY A 83 -4.37 3.61 13.73
CA GLY A 83 -3.89 4.03 15.04
C GLY A 83 -2.76 3.19 15.58
N LEU A 84 -2.04 2.50 14.70
CA LEU A 84 -0.90 1.68 15.09
C LEU A 84 0.30 2.57 15.47
N PRO A 85 1.24 2.03 16.29
CA PRO A 85 2.48 2.75 16.56
C PRO A 85 3.21 3.08 15.26
N LEU A 86 3.65 4.33 15.15
CA LEU A 86 4.30 4.82 13.92
C LEU A 86 5.81 4.81 14.05
N GLU A 87 6.49 4.61 12.93
CA GLU A 87 7.92 4.71 12.86
C GLU A 87 8.33 6.03 12.23
N PHE A 88 9.36 6.66 12.82
CA PHE A 88 9.90 7.95 12.37
C PHE A 88 11.33 7.79 11.90
N SER A 89 11.63 6.69 11.20
CA SER A 89 12.95 6.44 10.66
C SER A 89 13.30 7.48 9.60
N ARG A 90 14.61 7.63 9.36
CA ARG A 90 15.10 8.55 8.33
C ARG A 90 14.53 8.22 6.95
N ASP A 91 14.49 6.93 6.61
CA ASP A 91 14.01 6.50 5.30
C ASP A 91 12.54 6.84 5.10
N ILE A 92 11.71 6.61 6.11
CA ILE A 92 10.29 6.96 6.04
C ILE A 92 10.12 8.47 5.96
N ASN A 93 10.87 9.23 6.76
CA ASN A 93 10.81 10.68 6.72
C ASN A 93 11.20 11.23 5.35
N LEU A 94 12.22 10.65 4.72
CA LEU A 94 12.62 11.03 3.37
C LEU A 94 11.53 10.72 2.35
N ASN A 95 10.91 9.56 2.45
CA ASN A 95 9.80 9.21 1.56
C ASN A 95 8.63 10.19 1.70
N LEU A 96 8.30 10.56 2.93
CA LEU A 96 7.19 11.49 3.18
C LEU A 96 7.51 12.92 2.81
N SER A 97 8.79 13.27 2.73
CA SER A 97 9.21 14.58 2.25
C SER A 97 9.14 14.70 0.72
N HIS A 98 8.92 13.57 0.03
CA HIS A 98 8.78 13.59 -1.41
C HIS A 98 7.62 14.49 -1.83
N LYS A 99 7.78 15.14 -2.97
CA LYS A 99 6.82 16.14 -3.44
C LYS A 99 5.38 15.64 -3.52
N VAL A 100 5.20 14.37 -3.83
CA VAL A 100 3.87 13.75 -3.91
C VAL A 100 3.13 13.82 -2.58
N TYR A 101 3.85 13.66 -1.46
CA TYR A 101 3.25 13.63 -0.14
C TYR A 101 3.27 14.99 0.56
N SER A 102 4.27 15.81 0.28
CA SER A 102 4.48 17.08 1.00
C SER A 102 3.34 18.08 0.81
N THR A 103 2.55 17.92 -0.25
CA THR A 103 1.40 18.78 -0.54
C THR A 103 0.10 18.28 0.07
N ASN A 104 0.10 17.11 0.68
CA ASN A 104 -1.09 16.50 1.26
C ASN A 104 -1.37 17.01 2.67
N SER A 105 -2.60 16.80 3.14
CA SER A 105 -2.99 17.12 4.51
C SER A 105 -2.23 16.27 5.53
N GLU A 106 -2.23 16.70 6.79
CA GLU A 106 -1.62 15.93 7.88
C GLU A 106 -2.23 14.55 8.01
N GLU A 107 -3.54 14.43 7.80
CA GLU A 107 -4.22 13.13 7.89
C GLU A 107 -3.71 12.17 6.82
N VAL A 108 -3.56 12.64 5.58
CA VAL A 108 -3.05 11.80 4.49
C VAL A 108 -1.60 11.40 4.77
N ILE A 109 -0.78 12.34 5.26
CA ILE A 109 0.61 12.02 5.62
C ILE A 109 0.67 10.98 6.73
N TYR A 110 -0.23 11.05 7.71
CA TYR A 110 -0.33 10.06 8.77
C TYR A 110 -0.67 8.67 8.20
N ILE A 111 -1.65 8.62 7.31
CA ILE A 111 -2.04 7.37 6.65
C ILE A 111 -0.86 6.77 5.89
N GLU A 112 -0.10 7.60 5.17
CA GLU A 112 1.08 7.15 4.43
C GLU A 112 2.19 6.69 5.37
N ARG A 113 2.44 7.41 6.47
CA ARG A 113 3.45 6.99 7.45
C ARG A 113 3.10 5.63 8.05
N GLU A 114 1.84 5.41 8.37
CA GLU A 114 1.40 4.13 8.90
C GLU A 114 1.68 3.01 7.89
N ALA A 115 1.38 3.23 6.61
CA ALA A 115 1.67 2.25 5.57
C ALA A 115 3.17 1.99 5.43
N PHE A 116 3.99 3.04 5.41
CA PHE A 116 5.45 2.88 5.35
C PHE A 116 6.01 2.17 6.59
N SER A 117 5.43 2.41 7.75
CA SER A 117 5.90 1.80 9.00
C SER A 117 5.79 0.29 9.00
N TYR A 118 4.82 -0.26 8.29
CA TYR A 118 4.54 -1.69 8.33
C TYR A 118 4.84 -2.43 7.03
N SER A 119 5.06 -1.74 5.93
CA SER A 119 5.30 -2.39 4.63
C SER A 119 6.56 -3.25 4.61
N LYS A 120 7.57 -2.90 5.40
CA LYS A 120 8.84 -3.63 5.45
C LYS A 120 8.86 -4.73 6.50
N ILE A 121 7.83 -4.81 7.34
CA ILE A 121 7.75 -5.85 8.36
C ILE A 121 7.10 -7.08 7.73
N ASP A 122 7.84 -8.20 7.73
CA ASP A 122 7.37 -9.42 7.10
C ASP A 122 6.07 -9.88 7.73
N GLY A 123 5.07 -10.16 6.89
CA GLY A 123 3.77 -10.64 7.32
C GLY A 123 2.82 -9.57 7.87
N ALA A 124 3.29 -8.34 8.11
CA ALA A 124 2.44 -7.32 8.73
C ALA A 124 1.27 -6.92 7.83
N ALA A 125 1.52 -6.73 6.54
CA ALA A 125 0.47 -6.33 5.60
C ALA A 125 -0.66 -7.37 5.56
N MET A 126 -0.32 -8.65 5.50
CA MET A 126 -1.31 -9.73 5.48
C MET A 126 -2.07 -9.84 6.79
N LYS A 127 -1.40 -9.65 7.92
CA LYS A 127 -2.07 -9.64 9.22
C LYS A 127 -3.11 -8.54 9.31
N LEU A 128 -2.74 -7.34 8.88
CA LEU A 128 -3.66 -6.20 8.91
C LEU A 128 -4.83 -6.44 7.97
N LEU A 129 -4.55 -6.95 6.78
CA LEU A 129 -5.57 -7.27 5.80
C LEU A 129 -6.58 -8.27 6.35
N ASN A 130 -6.09 -9.37 6.89
CA ASN A 130 -6.95 -10.42 7.44
C ASN A 130 -7.72 -9.95 8.67
N LYS A 131 -7.16 -9.02 9.43
CA LYS A 131 -7.82 -8.51 10.63
C LYS A 131 -8.99 -7.59 10.29
N PHE A 132 -8.83 -6.72 9.30
CA PHE A 132 -9.79 -5.65 9.04
C PHE A 132 -10.67 -5.90 7.81
N CYS A 133 -10.22 -6.69 6.86
CA CYS A 133 -10.95 -7.00 5.63
C CYS A 133 -11.54 -8.41 5.70
N LYS A 134 -12.66 -8.51 6.30
CA LYS A 134 -13.36 -9.80 6.37
C LYS A 134 -14.58 -9.85 5.49
#